data_689324a0d278eae13fdaf5a5bf818a41
#
_entry.id   689324a0d278eae13fdaf5a5bf818a41
#
_cell.length_a   1.000
_cell.length_b   1.000
_cell.length_c   1.000
_cell.angle_alpha   90.00
_cell.angle_beta   90.00
_cell.angle_gamma   90.00
#
_symmetry.space_group_name_H-M   'P 1'
#
loop_
_entity.id
_entity.type
_entity.pdbx_description
1 polymer ?
#
loop_
_entity_poly.entity_id
_entity_poly.type
_entity_poly.pdbx_seq_one_letter_code
_entity_poly.pdbx_strand_id
1 'polypeptide(L)'
;MRLAIKFHDPSSSAYFAVLGDYSEVTSVSDFIETIVLLNKEAGTEVFYRGHADENWELKPSIFRKPNGVEIEHQLFRDMVAHTPQSFSGCKSALDYLVQMQHYELPTRLLDVSTNPLVALYFACQSAEDVVAGMKVGAMAGGQVFEELRSRGLFRWLGGSDQDSLMKSTYMVGALAGASDAPSIDVKEVADTLLAFEIFKDARALELAQCIVSSVVVSSAKEGAKARPKDGAVYLFSIPEDRVKHYDSDTVSVLANLAKCSDREIDIYTEQTKGVVKDKALEKFNKRAGTQILLRQIKEEKPYFDPLIRPNDLSSIFLVKAKYGNPRIINQAGAFFIFGLGFSPSSRGSGGRLTKRGDHEIPSDWIRHKFIIPKDKKQGILDELARMGITESYLFPEMDKYAKELKKKYKL
;
A
#
# COMPACT_ATOMS: atom_id res chain seq x y z
N MET A 1 4.10 -30.95 -22.69
CA MET A 1 3.49 -32.28 -22.63
C MET A 1 2.16 -32.12 -21.91
N ARG A 2 1.06 -31.99 -22.67
CA ARG A 2 -0.30 -31.83 -22.08
C ARG A 2 -0.71 -33.18 -21.53
N LEU A 3 -0.72 -33.33 -20.21
CA LEU A 3 -1.41 -34.44 -19.56
C LEU A 3 -2.92 -34.16 -19.67
N ALA A 4 -3.60 -34.91 -20.53
CA ALA A 4 -5.06 -34.97 -20.57
C ALA A 4 -5.53 -35.65 -19.28
N ILE A 5 -5.87 -34.86 -18.27
CA ILE A 5 -6.47 -35.36 -17.04
C ILE A 5 -7.95 -35.62 -17.33
N LYS A 6 -8.31 -36.90 -17.39
CA LYS A 6 -9.72 -37.33 -17.38
C LYS A 6 -10.38 -36.86 -16.10
N PHE A 7 -11.48 -36.14 -16.24
CA PHE A 7 -12.31 -35.70 -15.14
C PHE A 7 -12.69 -36.85 -14.21
N HIS A 8 -12.18 -36.85 -13.02
CA HIS A 8 -12.63 -37.63 -11.89
C HIS A 8 -13.21 -36.66 -10.85
N ASP A 9 -14.19 -37.15 -10.10
CA ASP A 9 -15.00 -36.48 -9.08
C ASP A 9 -14.27 -35.33 -8.33
N PRO A 10 -14.78 -34.08 -8.39
CA PRO A 10 -14.16 -32.91 -7.76
C PRO A 10 -14.15 -32.95 -6.22
N SER A 11 -14.82 -33.90 -5.60
CA SER A 11 -14.96 -34.02 -4.14
C SER A 11 -13.85 -34.84 -3.46
N SER A 12 -12.89 -35.42 -4.22
CA SER A 12 -11.85 -36.26 -3.63
C SER A 12 -10.69 -35.44 -3.06
N SER A 13 -10.30 -35.70 -1.82
CA SER A 13 -9.15 -35.09 -1.14
C SER A 13 -7.81 -35.24 -1.89
N ALA A 14 -7.75 -36.17 -2.85
CA ALA A 14 -6.60 -36.39 -3.71
C ALA A 14 -6.38 -35.26 -4.74
N TYR A 15 -7.40 -34.47 -5.06
CA TYR A 15 -7.29 -33.35 -6.01
C TYR A 15 -6.50 -32.15 -5.43
N PHE A 16 -6.62 -31.91 -4.12
CA PHE A 16 -5.88 -30.85 -3.43
C PHE A 16 -4.39 -31.16 -3.30
N ALA A 17 -4.01 -32.43 -3.28
CA ALA A 17 -2.60 -32.85 -3.26
C ALA A 17 -1.88 -32.61 -4.59
N VAL A 18 -2.61 -32.36 -5.69
CA VAL A 18 -2.04 -32.17 -7.04
C VAL A 18 -1.76 -30.70 -7.34
N LEU A 19 -2.52 -29.74 -6.76
CA LEU A 19 -2.34 -28.30 -7.04
C LEU A 19 -1.22 -27.64 -6.23
N GLY A 20 -0.78 -28.25 -5.12
CA GLY A 20 0.19 -27.62 -4.21
C GLY A 20 -0.31 -26.29 -3.62
N ASP A 21 0.54 -25.60 -2.86
CA ASP A 21 0.20 -24.31 -2.24
C ASP A 21 0.21 -23.13 -3.23
N TYR A 22 0.65 -23.34 -4.45
CA TYR A 22 0.70 -22.33 -5.52
C TYR A 22 0.55 -22.94 -6.91
N SER A 23 0.05 -22.15 -7.87
CA SER A 23 -0.03 -22.49 -9.29
C SER A 23 0.42 -21.32 -10.17
N GLU A 24 1.03 -21.62 -11.31
CA GLU A 24 1.39 -20.64 -12.33
C GLU A 24 0.18 -20.37 -13.24
N VAL A 25 -0.08 -19.09 -13.54
CA VAL A 25 -1.19 -18.64 -14.38
C VAL A 25 -0.65 -17.95 -15.62
N THR A 26 -1.05 -18.42 -16.78
CA THR A 26 -0.58 -17.95 -18.09
C THR A 26 -1.64 -17.23 -18.92
N SER A 27 -2.92 -17.35 -18.55
CA SER A 27 -4.08 -16.72 -19.20
C SER A 27 -5.22 -16.51 -18.22
N VAL A 28 -6.22 -15.69 -18.59
CA VAL A 28 -7.44 -15.51 -17.79
C VAL A 28 -8.25 -16.81 -17.71
N SER A 29 -8.30 -17.59 -18.78
CA SER A 29 -9.00 -18.90 -18.79
C SER A 29 -8.40 -19.86 -17.77
N ASP A 30 -7.08 -19.99 -17.77
CA ASP A 30 -6.31 -20.83 -16.85
C ASP A 30 -6.57 -20.42 -15.38
N PHE A 31 -6.58 -19.10 -15.10
CA PHE A 31 -6.89 -18.56 -13.79
C PHE A 31 -8.30 -18.90 -13.32
N ILE A 32 -9.32 -18.72 -14.19
CA ILE A 32 -10.72 -19.00 -13.85
C ILE A 32 -10.92 -20.51 -13.64
N GLU A 33 -10.36 -21.36 -14.50
CA GLU A 33 -10.43 -22.81 -14.36
C GLU A 33 -9.88 -23.27 -13.01
N THR A 34 -8.73 -22.73 -12.61
CA THR A 34 -8.12 -23.07 -11.31
C THR A 34 -8.97 -22.58 -10.13
N ILE A 35 -9.54 -21.37 -10.20
CA ILE A 35 -10.44 -20.86 -9.13
C ILE A 35 -11.68 -21.73 -8.97
N VAL A 36 -12.28 -22.16 -10.09
CA VAL A 36 -13.48 -23.01 -10.05
C VAL A 36 -13.20 -24.37 -9.40
N LEU A 37 -11.97 -24.89 -9.55
CA LEU A 37 -11.54 -26.13 -8.88
C LEU A 37 -11.31 -25.93 -7.38
N LEU A 38 -10.96 -24.72 -6.94
CA LEU A 38 -10.76 -24.37 -5.53
C LEU A 38 -12.10 -24.06 -4.86
N ASN A 39 -12.91 -25.09 -4.59
CA ASN A 39 -14.23 -24.94 -3.98
C ASN A 39 -14.21 -24.05 -2.71
N LYS A 40 -15.27 -23.27 -2.52
CA LYS A 40 -15.46 -22.48 -1.30
C LYS A 40 -15.56 -23.40 -0.07
N GLU A 41 -14.84 -23.07 0.99
CA GLU A 41 -14.94 -23.74 2.28
C GLU A 41 -16.20 -23.30 3.03
N ALA A 42 -16.89 -24.23 3.69
CA ALA A 42 -18.05 -23.91 4.51
C ALA A 42 -17.66 -23.00 5.68
N GLY A 43 -18.52 -22.00 5.99
CA GLY A 43 -18.27 -21.04 7.09
C GLY A 43 -17.16 -20.02 6.81
N THR A 44 -16.77 -19.85 5.53
CA THR A 44 -15.78 -18.84 5.14
C THR A 44 -16.29 -17.94 4.01
N GLU A 45 -15.70 -16.76 3.89
CA GLU A 45 -15.87 -15.86 2.74
C GLU A 45 -14.56 -15.73 1.96
N VAL A 46 -14.68 -15.64 0.62
CA VAL A 46 -13.53 -15.63 -0.28
C VAL A 46 -13.22 -14.21 -0.76
N PHE A 47 -11.94 -13.85 -0.67
CA PHE A 47 -11.42 -12.57 -1.14
C PHE A 47 -10.10 -12.77 -1.87
N TYR A 48 -9.73 -11.78 -2.70
CA TYR A 48 -8.55 -11.83 -3.55
C TYR A 48 -7.72 -10.58 -3.40
N ARG A 49 -6.39 -10.71 -3.56
CA ARG A 49 -5.49 -9.57 -3.65
C ARG A 49 -4.40 -9.83 -4.68
N GLY A 50 -4.22 -8.88 -5.61
CA GLY A 50 -3.12 -8.90 -6.58
C GLY A 50 -1.92 -8.10 -6.10
N HIS A 51 -0.73 -8.65 -6.30
CA HIS A 51 0.56 -8.00 -6.11
C HIS A 51 1.32 -7.97 -7.43
N ALA A 52 1.78 -6.80 -7.84
CA ALA A 52 2.59 -6.66 -9.05
C ALA A 52 4.01 -7.25 -8.91
N ASP A 53 4.49 -7.44 -7.70
CA ASP A 53 5.68 -8.23 -7.34
C ASP A 53 5.29 -9.30 -6.33
N GLU A 54 5.55 -10.57 -6.63
CA GLU A 54 5.22 -11.71 -5.77
C GLU A 54 5.91 -11.67 -4.39
N ASN A 55 6.99 -10.91 -4.28
CA ASN A 55 7.78 -10.76 -3.06
C ASN A 55 7.26 -9.64 -2.13
N TRP A 56 6.23 -8.91 -2.53
CA TRP A 56 5.67 -7.89 -1.66
C TRP A 56 4.98 -8.51 -0.45
N GLU A 57 5.23 -7.91 0.72
CA GLU A 57 4.59 -8.34 1.96
C GLU A 57 3.09 -8.02 1.97
N LEU A 58 2.31 -8.93 2.57
CA LEU A 58 0.86 -8.76 2.82
C LEU A 58 0.63 -7.84 4.04
N LYS A 59 1.17 -6.62 3.98
CA LYS A 59 1.06 -5.62 5.05
C LYS A 59 0.52 -4.30 4.50
N PRO A 60 -0.31 -3.55 5.24
CA PRO A 60 -0.71 -2.20 4.90
C PRO A 60 0.48 -1.26 4.70
N SER A 61 0.29 -0.22 3.89
CA SER A 61 1.36 0.72 3.53
C SER A 61 1.98 1.43 4.74
N ILE A 62 1.21 1.74 5.79
CA ILE A 62 1.70 2.38 7.00
C ILE A 62 2.74 1.54 7.74
N PHE A 63 2.58 0.20 7.76
CA PHE A 63 3.50 -0.72 8.44
C PHE A 63 4.77 -1.02 7.63
N ARG A 64 4.78 -0.70 6.32
CA ARG A 64 5.95 -0.85 5.45
C ARG A 64 6.90 0.35 5.49
N LYS A 65 6.49 1.46 6.12
CA LYS A 65 7.28 2.69 6.21
C LYS A 65 8.00 2.76 7.57
N PRO A 66 9.30 3.08 7.59
CA PRO A 66 9.96 3.42 8.86
C PRO A 66 9.18 4.53 9.54
N ASN A 67 8.93 4.40 10.84
CA ASN A 67 8.16 5.36 11.65
C ASN A 67 6.72 5.65 11.19
N GLY A 68 6.20 4.94 10.15
CA GLY A 68 4.86 5.22 9.61
C GLY A 68 3.77 5.16 10.69
N VAL A 69 3.81 4.14 11.51
CA VAL A 69 2.85 3.91 12.60
C VAL A 69 2.92 4.99 13.69
N GLU A 70 4.10 5.54 13.92
CA GLU A 70 4.32 6.60 14.93
C GLU A 70 3.66 7.91 14.53
N ILE A 71 3.74 8.24 13.24
CA ILE A 71 3.20 9.48 12.67
C ILE A 71 1.77 9.33 12.10
N GLU A 72 1.18 8.13 12.16
CA GLU A 72 -0.15 7.86 11.59
C GLU A 72 -1.20 8.87 12.05
N HIS A 73 -1.21 9.21 13.34
CA HIS A 73 -2.14 10.18 13.92
C HIS A 73 -1.89 11.63 13.45
N GLN A 74 -0.65 11.97 13.08
CA GLN A 74 -0.31 13.27 12.49
C GLN A 74 -0.77 13.29 11.04
N LEU A 75 -0.42 12.26 10.24
CA LEU A 75 -0.89 12.12 8.85
C LEU A 75 -2.41 12.26 8.76
N PHE A 76 -3.14 11.59 9.68
CA PHE A 76 -4.59 11.68 9.75
C PHE A 76 -5.07 13.13 9.95
N ARG A 77 -4.52 13.83 10.97
CA ARG A 77 -4.94 15.20 11.30
C ARG A 77 -4.54 16.22 10.25
N ASP A 78 -3.31 16.12 9.73
CA ASP A 78 -2.80 17.06 8.75
C ASP A 78 -3.58 16.96 7.44
N MET A 79 -3.90 15.75 6.97
CA MET A 79 -4.69 15.55 5.76
C MET A 79 -6.10 16.14 5.91
N VAL A 80 -6.77 15.91 7.05
CA VAL A 80 -8.10 16.47 7.31
C VAL A 80 -8.06 18.00 7.44
N ALA A 81 -7.04 18.54 8.11
CA ALA A 81 -6.88 19.98 8.29
C ALA A 81 -6.63 20.71 6.96
N HIS A 82 -5.85 20.12 6.06
CA HIS A 82 -5.54 20.71 4.76
C HIS A 82 -6.68 20.64 3.74
N THR A 83 -7.49 19.58 3.79
CA THR A 83 -8.54 19.34 2.79
C THR A 83 -9.89 18.99 3.41
N PRO A 84 -10.45 19.83 4.31
CA PRO A 84 -11.65 19.50 5.08
C PRO A 84 -12.87 19.22 4.21
N GLN A 85 -13.01 19.87 3.05
CA GLN A 85 -14.11 19.66 2.12
C GLN A 85 -14.12 18.22 1.55
N SER A 86 -12.94 17.65 1.32
CA SER A 86 -12.80 16.27 0.81
C SER A 86 -13.31 15.22 1.80
N PHE A 87 -13.42 15.57 3.06
CA PHE A 87 -13.89 14.70 4.14
C PHE A 87 -15.29 15.03 4.66
N SER A 88 -16.00 15.99 4.06
CA SER A 88 -17.32 16.42 4.50
C SER A 88 -18.37 15.30 4.51
N GLY A 89 -18.21 14.28 3.68
CA GLY A 89 -19.06 13.09 3.63
C GLY A 89 -18.66 11.96 4.60
N CYS A 90 -17.50 12.06 5.26
CA CYS A 90 -17.00 11.03 6.17
C CYS A 90 -17.71 11.13 7.52
N LYS A 91 -18.24 9.99 8.01
CA LYS A 91 -18.98 9.89 9.27
C LYS A 91 -18.25 9.03 10.31
N SER A 92 -17.34 8.18 9.89
CA SER A 92 -16.61 7.26 10.75
C SER A 92 -15.11 7.33 10.47
N ALA A 93 -14.27 6.94 11.43
CA ALA A 93 -12.83 6.84 11.24
C ALA A 93 -12.46 5.95 10.04
N LEU A 94 -13.24 4.90 9.78
CA LEU A 94 -13.06 4.08 8.58
C LEU A 94 -13.27 4.88 7.28
N ASP A 95 -14.33 5.71 7.20
CA ASP A 95 -14.58 6.55 6.01
C ASP A 95 -13.38 7.46 5.72
N TYR A 96 -12.79 8.06 6.78
CA TYR A 96 -11.58 8.88 6.66
C TYR A 96 -10.40 8.07 6.13
N LEU A 97 -10.14 6.88 6.70
CA LEU A 97 -9.02 6.03 6.27
C LEU A 97 -9.17 5.57 4.82
N VAL A 98 -10.38 5.20 4.41
CA VAL A 98 -10.69 4.81 3.03
C VAL A 98 -10.46 5.99 2.08
N GLN A 99 -10.92 7.19 2.44
CA GLN A 99 -10.70 8.40 1.64
C GLN A 99 -9.21 8.76 1.55
N MET A 100 -8.47 8.67 2.65
CA MET A 100 -7.01 8.88 2.68
C MET A 100 -6.28 7.91 1.77
N GLN A 101 -6.63 6.61 1.84
CA GLN A 101 -6.05 5.57 0.99
C GLN A 101 -6.38 5.78 -0.50
N HIS A 102 -7.56 6.30 -0.81
CA HIS A 102 -7.93 6.68 -2.18
C HIS A 102 -6.93 7.71 -2.77
N TYR A 103 -6.41 8.61 -1.94
CA TYR A 103 -5.37 9.59 -2.30
C TYR A 103 -3.94 9.13 -1.95
N GLU A 104 -3.72 7.81 -1.88
CA GLU A 104 -2.40 7.18 -1.69
C GLU A 104 -1.71 7.50 -0.35
N LEU A 105 -2.42 8.10 0.62
CA LEU A 105 -1.88 8.28 1.96
C LEU A 105 -1.75 6.91 2.64
N PRO A 106 -0.60 6.60 3.26
CA PRO A 106 -0.42 5.33 3.97
C PRO A 106 -1.42 5.19 5.12
N THR A 107 -2.13 4.07 5.14
CA THR A 107 -3.12 3.72 6.18
C THR A 107 -2.88 2.31 6.71
N ARG A 108 -3.63 1.92 7.77
CA ARG A 108 -3.67 0.56 8.34
C ARG A 108 -4.63 -0.39 7.60
N LEU A 109 -5.15 0.03 6.46
CA LEU A 109 -5.99 -0.80 5.61
C LEU A 109 -5.14 -1.49 4.54
N LEU A 110 -5.53 -2.72 4.19
CA LEU A 110 -4.97 -3.44 3.05
C LEU A 110 -6.11 -3.86 2.12
N ASP A 111 -6.12 -3.33 0.89
CA ASP A 111 -7.17 -3.58 -0.09
C ASP A 111 -7.22 -5.05 -0.48
N VAL A 112 -8.43 -5.54 -0.61
CA VAL A 112 -8.77 -6.83 -1.24
C VAL A 112 -10.02 -6.65 -2.09
N SER A 113 -10.29 -7.61 -2.95
CA SER A 113 -11.46 -7.60 -3.82
C SER A 113 -12.25 -8.91 -3.67
N THR A 114 -13.56 -8.85 -3.83
CA THR A 114 -14.38 -10.05 -4.02
C THR A 114 -14.33 -10.54 -5.48
N ASN A 115 -13.80 -9.72 -6.40
CA ASN A 115 -13.67 -10.06 -7.81
C ASN A 115 -12.24 -10.55 -8.13
N PRO A 116 -12.04 -11.84 -8.48
CA PRO A 116 -10.74 -12.39 -8.80
C PRO A 116 -10.06 -11.71 -10.00
N LEU A 117 -10.83 -11.26 -11.00
CA LEU A 117 -10.28 -10.60 -12.19
C LEU A 117 -9.70 -9.22 -11.88
N VAL A 118 -10.26 -8.53 -10.88
CA VAL A 118 -9.68 -7.28 -10.36
C VAL A 118 -8.34 -7.54 -9.70
N ALA A 119 -8.22 -8.58 -8.89
CA ALA A 119 -6.96 -8.97 -8.28
C ALA A 119 -5.93 -9.40 -9.34
N LEU A 120 -6.34 -10.14 -10.37
CA LEU A 120 -5.50 -10.51 -11.50
C LEU A 120 -4.99 -9.28 -12.26
N TYR A 121 -5.85 -8.27 -12.49
CA TYR A 121 -5.44 -7.00 -13.09
C TYR A 121 -4.31 -6.34 -12.30
N PHE A 122 -4.44 -6.24 -10.97
CA PHE A 122 -3.39 -5.66 -10.12
C PHE A 122 -2.10 -6.47 -10.10
N ALA A 123 -2.19 -7.81 -10.17
CA ALA A 123 -1.01 -8.67 -10.25
C ALA A 123 -0.25 -8.51 -11.58
N CYS A 124 -0.96 -8.15 -12.65
CA CYS A 124 -0.38 -7.93 -13.97
C CYS A 124 0.21 -6.52 -14.17
N GLN A 125 0.04 -5.60 -13.22
CA GLN A 125 0.68 -4.29 -13.32
C GLN A 125 2.21 -4.41 -13.29
N SER A 126 2.91 -3.40 -13.82
CA SER A 126 4.35 -3.31 -13.66
C SER A 126 4.69 -3.00 -12.20
N ALA A 127 5.53 -3.81 -11.58
CA ALA A 127 6.14 -3.45 -10.33
C ALA A 127 7.27 -2.47 -10.61
N GLU A 128 7.16 -1.24 -10.15
CA GLU A 128 8.29 -0.34 -10.12
C GLU A 128 9.28 -0.84 -9.07
N ASP A 129 10.49 -1.15 -9.50
CA ASP A 129 11.58 -1.43 -8.58
C ASP A 129 12.09 -0.09 -8.02
N VAL A 130 11.35 0.45 -7.05
CA VAL A 130 11.64 1.74 -6.42
C VAL A 130 13.09 1.81 -5.91
N VAL A 131 13.63 0.71 -5.41
CA VAL A 131 15.02 0.65 -4.93
C VAL A 131 16.01 0.69 -6.09
N ALA A 132 15.73 -0.01 -7.19
CA ALA A 132 16.57 0.05 -8.38
C ALA A 132 16.47 1.43 -9.04
N GLY A 133 15.26 2.00 -9.13
CA GLY A 133 15.03 3.36 -9.60
C GLY A 133 15.79 4.40 -8.77
N MET A 134 15.73 4.33 -7.44
CA MET A 134 16.50 5.20 -6.55
C MET A 134 18.01 5.08 -6.76
N LYS A 135 18.56 3.88 -6.96
CA LYS A 135 19.99 3.68 -7.23
C LYS A 135 20.41 4.27 -8.57
N VAL A 136 19.63 4.00 -9.62
CA VAL A 136 19.88 4.54 -10.96
C VAL A 136 19.77 6.06 -10.95
N GLY A 137 18.74 6.61 -10.29
CA GLY A 137 18.56 8.04 -10.15
C GLY A 137 19.69 8.71 -9.37
N ALA A 138 20.17 8.12 -8.28
CA ALA A 138 21.32 8.62 -7.55
C ALA A 138 22.58 8.65 -8.41
N MET A 139 22.84 7.59 -9.20
CA MET A 139 23.99 7.55 -10.13
C MET A 139 23.86 8.61 -11.22
N ALA A 140 22.68 8.78 -11.81
CA ALA A 140 22.41 9.83 -12.79
C ALA A 140 22.61 11.23 -12.19
N GLY A 141 22.15 11.45 -10.95
CA GLY A 141 22.41 12.70 -10.22
C GLY A 141 23.90 13.00 -10.06
N GLY A 142 24.70 12.01 -9.71
CA GLY A 142 26.14 12.14 -9.62
C GLY A 142 26.79 12.49 -10.97
N GLN A 143 26.36 11.84 -12.04
CA GLN A 143 26.87 12.13 -13.40
C GLN A 143 26.53 13.56 -13.85
N VAL A 144 25.30 14.00 -13.61
CA VAL A 144 24.88 15.38 -13.89
C VAL A 144 25.72 16.39 -13.11
N PHE A 145 25.95 16.14 -11.81
CA PHE A 145 26.79 17.02 -10.99
C PHE A 145 28.22 17.14 -11.56
N GLU A 146 28.86 16.00 -11.88
CA GLU A 146 30.23 16.01 -12.44
C GLU A 146 30.29 16.67 -13.82
N GLU A 147 29.30 16.51 -14.67
CA GLU A 147 29.19 17.17 -15.96
C GLU A 147 29.13 18.71 -15.80
N LEU A 148 28.23 19.21 -14.95
CA LEU A 148 28.10 20.63 -14.65
C LEU A 148 29.35 21.19 -13.98
N ARG A 149 30.01 20.40 -13.11
CA ARG A 149 31.28 20.78 -12.49
C ARG A 149 32.42 20.87 -13.51
N SER A 150 32.50 19.90 -14.42
CA SER A 150 33.54 19.90 -15.49
C SER A 150 33.43 21.11 -16.41
N ARG A 151 32.21 21.59 -16.63
CA ARG A 151 31.94 22.84 -17.41
C ARG A 151 32.20 24.11 -16.60
N GLY A 152 32.65 24.02 -15.35
CA GLY A 152 33.04 25.14 -14.51
C GLY A 152 31.92 25.92 -13.86
N LEU A 153 30.68 25.40 -13.90
CA LEU A 153 29.48 26.01 -13.31
C LEU A 153 29.58 26.26 -11.80
N PHE A 154 30.40 25.47 -11.08
CA PHE A 154 30.52 25.55 -9.62
C PHE A 154 31.87 26.13 -9.14
N ARG A 155 32.67 26.75 -10.01
CA ARG A 155 34.00 27.31 -9.64
C ARG A 155 33.95 28.37 -8.56
N TRP A 156 32.83 29.03 -8.40
CA TRP A 156 32.58 30.09 -7.41
C TRP A 156 32.10 29.58 -6.05
N LEU A 157 31.72 28.30 -5.92
CA LEU A 157 31.34 27.70 -4.67
C LEU A 157 32.56 27.23 -3.90
N GLY A 158 32.55 27.40 -2.55
CA GLY A 158 33.52 26.80 -1.66
C GLY A 158 33.42 25.26 -1.62
N GLY A 159 34.46 24.57 -1.17
CA GLY A 159 34.51 23.13 -1.15
C GLY A 159 33.33 22.49 -0.36
N SER A 160 32.98 23.08 0.80
CA SER A 160 31.85 22.64 1.63
C SER A 160 30.49 22.74 0.91
N ASP A 161 30.33 23.80 0.08
CA ASP A 161 29.09 24.05 -0.64
C ASP A 161 28.97 23.13 -1.85
N GLN A 162 30.10 22.82 -2.53
CA GLN A 162 30.14 21.81 -3.59
C GLN A 162 29.80 20.42 -3.05
N ASP A 163 30.29 20.03 -1.87
CA ASP A 163 29.97 18.76 -1.24
C ASP A 163 28.49 18.67 -0.83
N SER A 164 27.91 19.77 -0.35
CA SER A 164 26.50 19.84 -0.02
C SER A 164 25.62 19.74 -1.27
N LEU A 165 25.98 20.41 -2.35
CA LEU A 165 25.28 20.35 -3.63
C LEU A 165 25.38 18.96 -4.25
N MET A 166 26.54 18.30 -4.18
CA MET A 166 26.71 16.93 -4.65
C MET A 166 25.80 15.96 -3.89
N LYS A 167 25.75 16.04 -2.56
CA LYS A 167 24.88 15.20 -1.73
C LYS A 167 23.41 15.43 -2.04
N SER A 168 22.98 16.70 -2.20
CA SER A 168 21.61 17.04 -2.60
C SER A 168 21.26 16.45 -3.95
N THR A 169 22.18 16.53 -4.92
CA THR A 169 22.00 16.02 -6.29
C THR A 169 21.79 14.51 -6.30
N TYR A 170 22.59 13.75 -5.52
CA TYR A 170 22.41 12.32 -5.36
C TYR A 170 21.04 11.98 -4.73
N MET A 171 20.65 12.73 -3.68
CA MET A 171 19.36 12.50 -2.98
C MET A 171 18.18 12.81 -3.90
N VAL A 172 18.21 13.91 -4.63
CA VAL A 172 17.15 14.28 -5.58
C VAL A 172 17.06 13.27 -6.71
N GLY A 173 18.21 12.79 -7.23
CA GLY A 173 18.24 11.73 -8.23
C GLY A 173 17.59 10.43 -7.72
N ALA A 174 17.90 10.03 -6.48
CA ALA A 174 17.29 8.85 -5.89
C ALA A 174 15.77 8.99 -5.74
N LEU A 175 15.29 10.17 -5.30
CA LEU A 175 13.86 10.45 -5.17
C LEU A 175 13.17 10.49 -6.55
N ALA A 176 13.84 11.06 -7.55
CA ALA A 176 13.32 11.15 -8.90
C ALA A 176 13.22 9.81 -9.61
N GLY A 177 14.18 8.91 -9.40
CA GLY A 177 14.13 7.54 -9.91
C GLY A 177 12.97 6.70 -9.35
N ALA A 178 12.28 7.23 -8.34
CA ALA A 178 11.09 6.63 -7.71
C ALA A 178 9.77 7.31 -8.12
N SER A 179 9.78 8.31 -9.00
CA SER A 179 8.59 9.13 -9.32
C SER A 179 8.32 9.27 -10.84
N ASP A 180 7.10 9.72 -11.24
CA ASP A 180 6.63 9.87 -12.64
C ASP A 180 6.79 11.27 -13.29
N ALA A 181 7.90 12.00 -13.21
CA ALA A 181 8.12 13.33 -13.79
C ALA A 181 8.62 13.33 -15.28
N PRO A 182 8.40 14.31 -16.17
CA PRO A 182 8.79 14.29 -17.59
C PRO A 182 10.30 14.50 -17.83
N SER A 183 10.86 14.01 -18.95
CA SER A 183 12.28 14.10 -19.31
C SER A 183 12.70 15.49 -19.87
N ILE A 184 13.89 15.98 -19.48
CA ILE A 184 14.50 17.24 -19.94
C ILE A 184 15.95 16.95 -20.38
N ASP A 185 16.44 17.54 -21.48
CA ASP A 185 17.80 17.34 -21.96
C ASP A 185 18.82 18.07 -21.08
N VAL A 186 19.74 17.32 -20.47
CA VAL A 186 20.81 17.81 -19.57
C VAL A 186 21.70 18.82 -20.30
N LYS A 187 21.97 18.60 -21.60
CA LYS A 187 22.86 19.45 -22.38
C LYS A 187 22.24 20.81 -22.66
N GLU A 188 20.96 20.84 -23.03
CA GLU A 188 20.18 22.06 -23.28
C GLU A 188 20.10 22.93 -22.02
N VAL A 189 19.90 22.32 -20.85
CA VAL A 189 19.85 23.00 -19.55
C VAL A 189 21.24 23.56 -19.19
N ALA A 190 22.32 22.79 -19.37
CA ALA A 190 23.67 23.22 -19.08
C ALA A 190 24.10 24.40 -19.99
N ASP A 191 23.78 24.33 -21.28
CA ASP A 191 24.10 25.38 -22.24
C ASP A 191 23.29 26.66 -21.94
N THR A 192 22.04 26.55 -21.54
CA THR A 192 21.19 27.66 -21.09
C THR A 192 21.75 28.33 -19.84
N LEU A 193 22.19 27.56 -18.85
CA LEU A 193 22.76 28.08 -17.61
C LEU A 193 24.09 28.81 -17.81
N LEU A 194 24.93 28.31 -18.71
CA LEU A 194 26.19 28.94 -19.07
C LEU A 194 25.99 30.29 -19.80
N ALA A 195 24.89 30.42 -20.54
CA ALA A 195 24.56 31.65 -21.27
C ALA A 195 24.08 32.81 -20.37
N PHE A 196 23.60 32.49 -19.17
CA PHE A 196 22.97 33.49 -18.30
C PHE A 196 23.90 34.05 -17.22
N GLU A 197 25.16 34.05 -17.18
CA GLU A 197 26.04 34.70 -16.15
C GLU A 197 25.42 34.95 -14.73
N ILE A 198 24.40 34.18 -14.33
CA ILE A 198 23.49 34.44 -13.21
C ILE A 198 24.15 34.20 -11.82
N PHE A 199 25.36 33.67 -11.76
CA PHE A 199 25.94 33.06 -10.58
C PHE A 199 26.84 33.94 -9.73
N LYS A 200 26.49 35.19 -9.51
CA LYS A 200 27.27 36.09 -8.64
C LYS A 200 26.63 36.42 -7.28
N ASP A 201 25.48 35.84 -6.92
CA ASP A 201 24.72 36.18 -5.73
C ASP A 201 24.43 34.95 -4.82
N ALA A 202 24.22 35.18 -3.52
CA ALA A 202 23.91 34.11 -2.52
C ALA A 202 22.66 33.27 -2.85
N ARG A 203 21.74 33.80 -3.65
CA ARG A 203 20.59 33.08 -4.20
C ARG A 203 20.94 32.05 -5.28
N ALA A 204 22.16 32.12 -5.78
CA ALA A 204 22.63 31.26 -6.86
C ALA A 204 22.72 29.78 -6.44
N LEU A 205 23.02 29.50 -5.16
CA LEU A 205 23.04 28.12 -4.64
C LEU A 205 21.66 27.50 -4.64
N GLU A 206 20.63 28.23 -4.21
CA GLU A 206 19.22 27.76 -4.24
C GLU A 206 18.74 27.53 -5.67
N LEU A 207 19.10 28.44 -6.59
CA LEU A 207 18.75 28.30 -7.99
C LEU A 207 19.50 27.13 -8.64
N ALA A 208 20.78 26.92 -8.33
CA ALA A 208 21.55 25.78 -8.79
C ALA A 208 20.96 24.48 -8.28
N GLN A 209 20.51 24.41 -7.02
CA GLN A 209 19.83 23.26 -6.44
C GLN A 209 18.51 22.96 -7.17
N CYS A 210 17.69 23.97 -7.46
CA CYS A 210 16.42 23.80 -8.18
C CYS A 210 16.65 23.29 -9.60
N ILE A 211 17.65 23.83 -10.31
CA ILE A 211 17.93 23.48 -11.72
C ILE A 211 18.54 22.08 -11.81
N VAL A 212 19.57 21.80 -10.99
CA VAL A 212 20.17 20.47 -10.91
C VAL A 212 19.12 19.44 -10.51
N SER A 213 18.22 19.78 -9.58
CA SER A 213 17.11 18.93 -9.20
C SER A 213 16.18 18.60 -10.36
N SER A 214 15.82 19.58 -11.18
CA SER A 214 14.94 19.38 -12.34
C SER A 214 15.57 18.50 -13.41
N VAL A 215 16.88 18.69 -13.68
CA VAL A 215 17.64 17.89 -14.65
C VAL A 215 17.85 16.46 -14.17
N VAL A 216 18.18 16.29 -12.88
CA VAL A 216 18.39 14.98 -12.28
C VAL A 216 17.09 14.16 -12.25
N VAL A 217 15.95 14.81 -11.99
CA VAL A 217 14.63 14.20 -12.10
C VAL A 217 14.42 13.57 -13.47
N SER A 218 14.85 14.21 -14.52
CA SER A 218 14.66 13.76 -15.89
C SER A 218 15.59 12.61 -16.29
N SER A 219 16.87 12.72 -15.97
CA SER A 219 17.88 11.71 -16.31
C SER A 219 17.70 10.41 -15.54
N ALA A 220 17.20 10.48 -14.30
CA ALA A 220 16.93 9.33 -13.46
C ALA A 220 15.86 8.40 -14.04
N LYS A 221 14.92 8.93 -14.82
CA LYS A 221 13.80 8.17 -15.40
C LYS A 221 14.15 7.36 -16.63
N GLU A 222 15.04 7.83 -17.47
CA GLU A 222 15.47 7.07 -18.66
C GLU A 222 16.19 5.76 -18.26
N GLY A 223 16.87 5.75 -17.10
CA GLY A 223 17.58 4.58 -16.58
C GLY A 223 16.76 3.65 -15.70
N ALA A 224 15.67 4.13 -15.13
CA ALA A 224 14.83 3.38 -14.17
C ALA A 224 13.69 2.61 -14.85
N LYS A 225 13.93 1.99 -16.02
CA LYS A 225 12.96 1.01 -16.54
C LYS A 225 12.81 -0.11 -15.49
N ALA A 226 11.66 -0.15 -14.84
CA ALA A 226 11.31 -1.19 -13.90
C ALA A 226 11.62 -2.57 -14.50
N ARG A 227 12.43 -3.38 -13.82
CA ARG A 227 12.67 -4.74 -14.27
C ARG A 227 11.37 -5.52 -14.08
N PRO A 228 10.87 -6.18 -15.10
CA PRO A 228 9.63 -6.94 -14.99
C PRO A 228 9.77 -8.00 -13.90
N LYS A 229 8.83 -8.02 -12.95
CA LYS A 229 8.73 -8.97 -11.84
C LYS A 229 7.53 -9.88 -12.05
N ASP A 230 7.62 -11.11 -11.57
CA ASP A 230 6.46 -11.98 -11.50
C ASP A 230 5.44 -11.40 -10.52
N GLY A 231 4.16 -11.49 -10.87
CA GLY A 231 3.08 -11.05 -10.01
C GLY A 231 2.54 -12.19 -9.17
N ALA A 232 1.70 -11.86 -8.19
CA ALA A 232 0.98 -12.87 -7.43
C ALA A 232 -0.48 -12.45 -7.19
N VAL A 233 -1.40 -13.42 -7.23
CA VAL A 233 -2.74 -13.27 -6.67
C VAL A 233 -2.86 -14.19 -5.48
N TYR A 234 -3.28 -13.63 -4.35
CA TYR A 234 -3.61 -14.38 -3.14
C TYR A 234 -5.12 -14.61 -3.09
N LEU A 235 -5.52 -15.85 -2.88
CA LEU A 235 -6.88 -16.24 -2.56
C LEU A 235 -6.97 -16.47 -1.06
N PHE A 236 -7.85 -15.70 -0.41
CA PHE A 236 -8.11 -15.83 1.01
C PHE A 236 -9.44 -16.53 1.26
N SER A 237 -9.47 -17.42 2.24
CA SER A 237 -10.66 -18.05 2.82
C SER A 237 -10.79 -17.56 4.26
N ILE A 238 -11.66 -16.57 4.49
CA ILE A 238 -11.75 -15.85 5.77
C ILE A 238 -12.92 -16.41 6.58
N PRO A 239 -12.72 -16.87 7.83
CA PRO A 239 -13.80 -17.28 8.72
C PRO A 239 -14.85 -16.17 8.87
N GLU A 240 -16.14 -16.52 8.82
CA GLU A 240 -17.25 -15.55 8.85
C GLU A 240 -17.24 -14.68 10.12
N ASP A 241 -16.77 -15.20 11.26
CA ASP A 241 -16.64 -14.43 12.51
C ASP A 241 -15.55 -13.32 12.41
N ARG A 242 -14.62 -13.43 11.44
CA ARG A 242 -13.57 -12.46 11.15
C ARG A 242 -13.96 -11.47 10.06
N VAL A 243 -15.12 -11.63 9.43
CA VAL A 243 -15.67 -10.69 8.47
C VAL A 243 -16.62 -9.74 9.19
N LYS A 244 -16.39 -8.43 9.04
CA LYS A 244 -17.18 -7.37 9.68
C LYS A 244 -17.74 -6.40 8.65
N HIS A 245 -18.91 -5.85 8.95
CA HIS A 245 -19.44 -4.72 8.18
C HIS A 245 -18.77 -3.40 8.61
N TYR A 246 -18.74 -2.44 7.70
CA TYR A 246 -18.12 -1.12 7.88
C TYR A 246 -18.57 -0.36 9.15
N ASP A 247 -19.77 -0.63 9.64
CA ASP A 247 -20.41 0.03 10.79
C ASP A 247 -20.30 -0.76 12.10
N SER A 248 -19.60 -1.91 12.11
CA SER A 248 -19.46 -2.73 13.33
C SER A 248 -18.59 -2.02 14.38
N ASP A 249 -18.84 -2.32 15.65
CA ASP A 249 -18.11 -1.75 16.77
C ASP A 249 -16.63 -2.12 16.75
N THR A 250 -16.30 -3.35 16.37
CA THR A 250 -14.91 -3.80 16.19
C THR A 250 -14.17 -2.94 15.15
N VAL A 251 -14.83 -2.59 14.05
CA VAL A 251 -14.24 -1.74 13.00
C VAL A 251 -14.03 -0.32 13.51
N SER A 252 -15.00 0.24 14.25
CA SER A 252 -14.83 1.55 14.89
C SER A 252 -13.65 1.56 15.87
N VAL A 253 -13.50 0.51 16.68
CA VAL A 253 -12.36 0.37 17.61
C VAL A 253 -11.04 0.41 16.85
N LEU A 254 -10.89 -0.38 15.78
CA LEU A 254 -9.64 -0.50 15.04
C LEU A 254 -9.33 0.74 14.19
N ALA A 255 -10.34 1.32 13.54
CA ALA A 255 -10.15 2.50 12.72
C ALA A 255 -9.73 3.74 13.54
N ASN A 256 -10.31 3.91 14.75
CA ASN A 256 -9.96 5.03 15.63
C ASN A 256 -8.55 4.94 16.23
N LEU A 257 -7.85 3.79 16.13
CA LEU A 257 -6.43 3.69 16.45
C LEU A 257 -5.58 4.66 15.61
N ALA A 258 -6.00 4.98 14.39
CA ALA A 258 -5.30 5.92 13.53
C ALA A 258 -5.28 7.35 14.09
N LYS A 259 -6.28 7.73 14.91
CA LYS A 259 -6.35 9.05 15.54
C LYS A 259 -5.50 9.17 16.81
N CYS A 260 -5.05 8.05 17.38
CA CYS A 260 -4.30 8.02 18.64
C CYS A 260 -2.79 8.02 18.36
N SER A 261 -2.00 8.70 19.19
CA SER A 261 -0.54 8.62 19.09
C SER A 261 0.00 7.27 19.58
N ASP A 262 1.21 6.90 19.13
CA ASP A 262 1.88 5.68 19.58
C ASP A 262 2.12 5.65 21.10
N ARG A 263 2.42 6.83 21.70
CA ARG A 263 2.62 6.97 23.14
C ARG A 263 1.34 6.80 23.95
N GLU A 264 0.19 7.21 23.39
CA GLU A 264 -1.13 7.06 24.01
C GLU A 264 -1.60 5.61 23.99
N ILE A 265 -1.27 4.87 22.93
CA ILE A 265 -1.70 3.48 22.70
C ILE A 265 -0.55 2.52 23.03
N ASP A 266 -0.07 2.57 24.24
CA ASP A 266 0.81 1.54 24.83
C ASP A 266 0.08 0.90 26.02
N ILE A 267 -0.71 -0.14 25.73
CA ILE A 267 -1.67 -0.71 26.65
C ILE A 267 -1.22 -2.07 27.13
N TYR A 268 -0.93 -2.21 28.42
CA TYR A 268 -0.64 -3.52 29.01
C TYR A 268 -1.90 -4.39 29.06
N THR A 269 -1.79 -5.67 28.71
CA THR A 269 -2.82 -6.69 28.85
C THR A 269 -2.27 -7.93 29.55
N GLU A 270 -3.09 -8.55 30.40
CA GLU A 270 -2.73 -9.77 31.12
C GLU A 270 -2.97 -11.02 30.26
N GLN A 271 -3.81 -10.93 29.22
CA GLN A 271 -4.14 -12.02 28.32
C GLN A 271 -4.33 -11.54 26.89
N THR A 272 -3.84 -12.30 25.93
CA THR A 272 -3.95 -12.01 24.47
C THR A 272 -4.71 -13.08 23.71
N LYS A 273 -4.90 -14.26 24.30
CA LYS A 273 -5.66 -15.36 23.69
C LYS A 273 -6.65 -15.93 24.68
N GLY A 274 -7.87 -16.28 24.22
CA GLY A 274 -8.92 -16.90 25.01
C GLY A 274 -9.92 -15.90 25.64
N VAL A 275 -10.83 -16.42 26.47
CA VAL A 275 -11.87 -15.64 27.13
C VAL A 275 -11.25 -14.84 28.28
N VAL A 276 -11.32 -13.51 28.18
CA VAL A 276 -10.86 -12.59 29.23
C VAL A 276 -11.89 -12.61 30.37
N LYS A 277 -11.45 -12.83 31.61
CA LYS A 277 -12.33 -12.78 32.79
C LYS A 277 -12.87 -11.36 33.00
N ASP A 278 -14.10 -11.21 33.44
CA ASP A 278 -14.79 -9.92 33.58
C ASP A 278 -13.98 -8.88 34.36
N LYS A 279 -13.37 -9.27 35.49
CA LYS A 279 -12.53 -8.36 36.29
C LYS A 279 -11.28 -7.88 35.56
N ALA A 280 -10.65 -8.73 34.72
CA ALA A 280 -9.49 -8.36 33.92
C ALA A 280 -9.90 -7.44 32.78
N LEU A 281 -11.05 -7.68 32.19
CA LEU A 281 -11.63 -6.83 31.14
C LEU A 281 -11.99 -5.44 31.67
N GLU A 282 -12.61 -5.36 32.84
CA GLU A 282 -12.91 -4.09 33.52
C GLU A 282 -11.64 -3.29 33.82
N LYS A 283 -10.60 -3.95 34.38
CA LYS A 283 -9.30 -3.34 34.64
C LYS A 283 -8.62 -2.86 33.36
N PHE A 284 -8.73 -3.63 32.27
CA PHE A 284 -8.21 -3.25 30.95
C PHE A 284 -8.89 -1.96 30.46
N ASN A 285 -10.21 -1.89 30.52
CA ASN A 285 -10.98 -0.75 30.05
C ASN A 285 -10.78 0.53 30.89
N LYS A 286 -10.33 0.43 32.14
CA LYS A 286 -9.95 1.58 32.99
C LYS A 286 -8.55 2.14 32.69
N ARG A 287 -7.74 1.49 31.83
CA ARG A 287 -6.39 1.97 31.50
C ARG A 287 -6.45 3.25 30.66
N ALA A 288 -5.47 4.15 30.87
CA ALA A 288 -5.43 5.46 30.22
C ALA A 288 -5.49 5.35 28.68
N GLY A 289 -4.71 4.47 28.06
CA GLY A 289 -4.72 4.28 26.61
C GLY A 289 -6.07 3.78 26.08
N THR A 290 -6.73 2.87 26.80
CA THR A 290 -8.07 2.40 26.42
C THR A 290 -9.10 3.53 26.56
N GLN A 291 -9.00 4.37 27.60
CA GLN A 291 -9.89 5.51 27.79
C GLN A 291 -9.69 6.61 26.74
N ILE A 292 -8.46 6.81 26.25
CA ILE A 292 -8.19 7.72 25.13
C ILE A 292 -8.86 7.21 23.86
N LEU A 293 -8.69 5.92 23.53
CA LEU A 293 -9.33 5.30 22.38
C LEU A 293 -10.86 5.36 22.48
N LEU A 294 -11.44 5.10 23.66
CA LEU A 294 -12.88 5.21 23.89
C LEU A 294 -13.42 6.62 23.60
N ARG A 295 -12.67 7.67 23.92
CA ARG A 295 -13.06 9.05 23.58
C ARG A 295 -13.15 9.23 22.07
N GLN A 296 -12.15 8.76 21.33
CA GLN A 296 -12.16 8.87 19.87
C GLN A 296 -13.33 8.10 19.23
N ILE A 297 -13.66 6.91 19.75
CA ILE A 297 -14.80 6.13 19.28
C ILE A 297 -16.12 6.86 19.54
N LYS A 298 -16.29 7.46 20.74
CA LYS A 298 -17.50 8.18 21.12
C LYS A 298 -17.76 9.45 20.34
N GLU A 299 -16.76 10.01 19.65
CA GLU A 299 -16.96 11.12 18.71
C GLU A 299 -17.83 10.69 17.50
N GLU A 300 -17.71 9.44 17.04
CA GLU A 300 -18.51 8.91 15.93
C GLU A 300 -19.70 8.06 16.41
N LYS A 301 -19.56 7.38 17.56
CA LYS A 301 -20.58 6.52 18.18
C LYS A 301 -20.81 6.94 19.64
N PRO A 302 -21.61 7.99 19.92
CA PRO A 302 -21.83 8.50 21.27
C PRO A 302 -22.34 7.46 22.26
N TYR A 303 -23.12 6.48 21.77
CA TYR A 303 -23.71 5.42 22.60
C TYR A 303 -22.90 4.12 22.63
N PHE A 304 -21.63 4.16 22.19
CA PHE A 304 -20.75 3.00 22.23
C PHE A 304 -20.62 2.48 23.66
N ASP A 305 -20.87 1.18 23.86
CA ASP A 305 -20.64 0.51 25.15
C ASP A 305 -19.14 0.61 25.48
N PRO A 306 -18.74 1.16 26.64
CA PRO A 306 -17.34 1.35 27.00
C PRO A 306 -16.60 0.05 27.30
N LEU A 307 -16.74 -0.94 26.44
CA LEU A 307 -16.17 -2.28 26.58
C LEU A 307 -15.34 -2.65 25.33
N ILE A 308 -14.04 -2.41 25.39
CA ILE A 308 -13.08 -2.83 24.36
C ILE A 308 -12.45 -4.14 24.81
N ARG A 309 -12.42 -5.14 23.91
CA ARG A 309 -11.77 -6.44 24.14
C ARG A 309 -10.32 -6.40 23.66
N PRO A 310 -9.33 -6.79 24.48
CA PRO A 310 -7.92 -6.82 24.09
C PRO A 310 -7.64 -7.65 22.83
N ASN A 311 -8.36 -8.78 22.68
CA ASN A 311 -8.21 -9.66 21.53
C ASN A 311 -8.64 -8.98 20.22
N ASP A 312 -9.68 -8.14 20.24
CA ASP A 312 -10.12 -7.41 19.06
C ASP A 312 -9.04 -6.37 18.66
N LEU A 313 -8.44 -5.70 19.65
CA LEU A 313 -7.37 -4.75 19.41
C LEU A 313 -6.12 -5.36 18.78
N SER A 314 -5.80 -6.61 19.07
CA SER A 314 -4.61 -7.31 18.53
C SER A 314 -4.93 -8.18 17.32
N SER A 315 -6.12 -8.05 16.75
CA SER A 315 -6.57 -8.89 15.63
C SER A 315 -6.56 -8.13 14.31
N ILE A 316 -6.61 -8.91 13.24
CA ILE A 316 -6.91 -8.46 11.90
C ILE A 316 -8.34 -8.89 11.58
N PHE A 317 -9.12 -8.01 10.98
CA PHE A 317 -10.46 -8.32 10.48
C PHE A 317 -10.59 -7.93 9.03
N LEU A 318 -11.39 -8.67 8.30
CA LEU A 318 -11.84 -8.25 6.99
C LEU A 318 -13.07 -7.36 7.15
N VAL A 319 -13.08 -6.23 6.44
CA VAL A 319 -14.14 -5.23 6.48
C VAL A 319 -14.81 -5.13 5.12
N LYS A 320 -16.10 -5.43 5.08
CA LYS A 320 -16.94 -5.14 3.91
C LYS A 320 -17.17 -3.63 3.83
N ALA A 321 -16.70 -3.03 2.75
CA ALA A 321 -16.75 -1.59 2.55
C ALA A 321 -18.18 -1.09 2.31
N LYS A 322 -18.42 0.18 2.65
CA LYS A 322 -19.60 0.90 2.18
C LYS A 322 -19.39 1.31 0.72
N TYR A 323 -20.33 1.00 -0.15
CA TYR A 323 -20.28 1.34 -1.57
C TYR A 323 -20.62 2.82 -1.83
N GLY A 324 -19.89 3.72 -1.18
CA GLY A 324 -20.06 5.18 -1.34
C GLY A 324 -19.12 5.83 -2.35
N ASN A 325 -18.13 5.07 -2.86
CA ASN A 325 -17.11 5.54 -3.79
C ASN A 325 -17.13 4.66 -5.05
N PRO A 326 -17.22 5.26 -6.27
CA PRO A 326 -17.22 4.52 -7.53
C PRO A 326 -16.01 3.56 -7.68
N ARG A 327 -14.84 3.94 -7.18
CA ARG A 327 -13.64 3.09 -7.20
C ARG A 327 -13.84 1.81 -6.38
N ILE A 328 -14.42 1.90 -5.18
CA ILE A 328 -14.72 0.72 -4.35
C ILE A 328 -15.73 -0.19 -5.07
N ILE A 329 -16.73 0.40 -5.71
CA ILE A 329 -17.75 -0.36 -6.46
C ILE A 329 -17.11 -1.12 -7.61
N ASN A 330 -16.35 -0.43 -8.47
CA ASN A 330 -15.75 -1.00 -9.67
C ASN A 330 -14.66 -2.04 -9.34
N GLN A 331 -13.97 -1.86 -8.21
CA GLN A 331 -12.98 -2.82 -7.72
C GLN A 331 -13.59 -3.94 -6.87
N ALA A 332 -14.91 -3.93 -6.63
CA ALA A 332 -15.56 -4.85 -5.68
C ALA A 332 -14.79 -4.93 -4.36
N GLY A 333 -14.42 -3.75 -3.82
CA GLY A 333 -13.41 -3.56 -2.79
C GLY A 333 -13.88 -3.93 -1.39
N ALA A 334 -12.98 -4.52 -0.62
CA ALA A 334 -13.04 -4.72 0.82
C ALA A 334 -11.63 -4.47 1.40
N PHE A 335 -11.50 -4.49 2.72
CA PHE A 335 -10.23 -4.17 3.37
C PHE A 335 -9.92 -5.14 4.50
N PHE A 336 -8.68 -5.55 4.62
CA PHE A 336 -8.20 -5.97 5.94
C PHE A 336 -7.89 -4.71 6.76
N ILE A 337 -8.40 -4.66 8.00
CA ILE A 337 -8.03 -3.64 8.98
C ILE A 337 -7.14 -4.28 10.04
N PHE A 338 -6.01 -3.66 10.32
CA PHE A 338 -4.99 -4.17 11.22
C PHE A 338 -5.07 -3.48 12.58
N GLY A 339 -5.08 -4.27 13.63
CA GLY A 339 -5.09 -3.80 15.01
C GLY A 339 -3.72 -3.37 15.52
N LEU A 340 -3.48 -3.63 16.81
CA LEU A 340 -2.21 -3.42 17.51
C LEU A 340 -1.37 -4.68 17.53
N GLY A 341 -0.06 -4.53 17.46
CA GLY A 341 0.86 -5.63 17.69
C GLY A 341 0.96 -5.98 19.18
N PHE A 342 1.27 -7.23 19.44
CA PHE A 342 1.49 -7.73 20.77
C PHE A 342 2.96 -8.00 21.03
N SER A 343 3.48 -7.38 22.09
CA SER A 343 4.83 -7.65 22.59
C SER A 343 4.75 -8.37 23.93
N PRO A 344 5.19 -9.63 24.04
CA PRO A 344 5.13 -10.39 25.29
C PRO A 344 6.02 -9.75 26.37
N SER A 345 5.58 -9.82 27.61
CA SER A 345 6.39 -9.39 28.75
C SER A 345 7.46 -10.42 29.07
N SER A 346 8.69 -9.97 29.34
CA SER A 346 9.76 -10.83 29.84
C SER A 346 9.51 -11.39 31.25
N ARG A 347 8.50 -10.88 31.95
CA ARG A 347 8.11 -11.26 33.32
C ARG A 347 6.62 -11.52 33.41
N GLY A 348 6.19 -12.79 33.23
CA GLY A 348 4.82 -13.19 33.45
C GLY A 348 3.99 -13.46 32.20
N SER A 349 2.68 -13.73 32.38
CA SER A 349 1.74 -14.18 31.34
C SER A 349 1.08 -13.06 30.53
N GLY A 350 1.53 -11.82 30.67
CA GLY A 350 0.97 -10.66 29.96
C GLY A 350 1.93 -10.04 28.95
N GLY A 351 1.50 -8.94 28.35
CA GLY A 351 2.29 -8.19 27.39
C GLY A 351 1.72 -6.80 27.11
N ARG A 352 2.28 -6.12 26.13
CA ARG A 352 1.85 -4.78 25.72
C ARG A 352 1.25 -4.83 24.33
N LEU A 353 0.15 -4.14 24.17
CA LEU A 353 -0.45 -3.83 22.88
C LEU A 353 0.08 -2.47 22.43
N THR A 354 0.78 -2.44 21.32
CA THR A 354 1.39 -1.23 20.76
C THR A 354 1.12 -1.14 19.27
N LYS A 355 1.27 0.04 18.71
CA LYS A 355 1.14 0.23 17.26
C LYS A 355 2.29 -0.43 16.48
N ARG A 356 3.45 -0.69 17.11
CA ARG A 356 4.70 -1.15 16.49
C ARG A 356 4.86 -2.68 16.40
N GLY A 357 3.87 -3.45 16.81
CA GLY A 357 4.00 -4.91 16.82
C GLY A 357 3.97 -5.53 15.42
N ASP A 358 4.47 -6.75 15.31
CA ASP A 358 4.35 -7.54 14.10
C ASP A 358 2.89 -7.91 13.85
N HIS A 359 2.47 -7.64 12.61
CA HIS A 359 1.15 -7.96 12.12
C HIS A 359 1.29 -8.78 10.85
N GLU A 360 0.88 -10.03 10.92
CA GLU A 360 0.81 -10.91 9.77
C GLU A 360 -0.61 -11.42 9.59
N ILE A 361 -1.07 -11.47 8.34
CA ILE A 361 -2.30 -12.17 8.03
C ILE A 361 -2.09 -13.64 8.38
N PRO A 362 -3.01 -14.26 9.13
CA PRO A 362 -2.90 -15.67 9.47
C PRO A 362 -2.68 -16.53 8.22
N SER A 363 -1.69 -17.40 8.27
CA SER A 363 -1.33 -18.24 7.13
C SER A 363 -2.45 -19.21 6.71
N ASP A 364 -3.27 -19.63 7.67
CA ASP A 364 -4.46 -20.45 7.44
C ASP A 364 -5.58 -19.73 6.69
N TRP A 365 -5.52 -18.40 6.57
CA TRP A 365 -6.45 -17.64 5.74
C TRP A 365 -6.00 -17.59 4.27
N ILE A 366 -4.72 -17.85 3.98
CA ILE A 366 -4.18 -17.89 2.61
C ILE A 366 -4.40 -19.30 2.07
N ARG A 367 -5.48 -19.46 1.31
CA ARG A 367 -5.83 -20.75 0.74
C ARG A 367 -4.99 -21.15 -0.45
N HIS A 368 -4.63 -20.17 -1.29
CA HIS A 368 -3.84 -20.42 -2.50
C HIS A 368 -3.11 -19.15 -2.96
N LYS A 369 -1.94 -19.33 -3.58
CA LYS A 369 -1.16 -18.28 -4.22
C LYS A 369 -1.01 -18.61 -5.70
N PHE A 370 -1.49 -17.73 -6.58
CA PHE A 370 -1.27 -17.81 -8.02
C PHE A 370 -0.06 -16.97 -8.39
N ILE A 371 0.89 -17.51 -9.15
CA ILE A 371 2.04 -16.79 -9.67
C ILE A 371 1.77 -16.41 -11.12
N ILE A 372 1.97 -15.15 -11.45
CA ILE A 372 1.78 -14.61 -12.79
C ILE A 372 3.16 -14.26 -13.35
N PRO A 373 3.68 -15.06 -14.30
CA PRO A 373 4.98 -14.79 -14.92
C PRO A 373 5.00 -13.41 -15.59
N LYS A 374 6.10 -12.71 -15.44
CA LYS A 374 6.30 -11.35 -15.96
C LYS A 374 6.07 -11.23 -17.46
N ASP A 375 6.42 -12.27 -18.23
CA ASP A 375 6.24 -12.32 -19.68
C ASP A 375 4.79 -12.57 -20.10
N LYS A 376 3.91 -13.02 -19.19
CA LYS A 376 2.48 -13.26 -19.43
C LYS A 376 1.60 -12.07 -19.05
N LYS A 377 2.08 -11.15 -18.21
CA LYS A 377 1.29 -10.04 -17.68
C LYS A 377 0.58 -9.21 -18.75
N GLN A 378 1.29 -8.80 -19.81
CA GLN A 378 0.68 -7.99 -20.86
C GLN A 378 -0.41 -8.76 -21.62
N GLY A 379 -0.20 -10.03 -21.95
CA GLY A 379 -1.22 -10.87 -22.60
C GLY A 379 -2.49 -10.99 -21.75
N ILE A 380 -2.33 -11.21 -20.44
CA ILE A 380 -3.45 -11.28 -19.50
C ILE A 380 -4.18 -9.92 -19.40
N LEU A 381 -3.45 -8.79 -19.36
CA LEU A 381 -4.07 -7.45 -19.38
C LEU A 381 -4.88 -7.20 -20.64
N ASP A 382 -4.41 -7.66 -21.80
CA ASP A 382 -5.13 -7.55 -23.07
C ASP A 382 -6.41 -8.43 -23.08
N GLU A 383 -6.38 -9.60 -22.46
CA GLU A 383 -7.55 -10.46 -22.27
C GLU A 383 -8.56 -9.80 -21.30
N LEU A 384 -8.10 -9.27 -20.16
CA LEU A 384 -8.93 -8.56 -19.19
C LEU A 384 -9.60 -7.31 -19.80
N ALA A 385 -8.88 -6.55 -20.63
CA ALA A 385 -9.43 -5.40 -21.33
C ALA A 385 -10.58 -5.76 -22.28
N ARG A 386 -10.50 -6.92 -22.97
CA ARG A 386 -11.62 -7.42 -23.81
C ARG A 386 -12.85 -7.79 -23.00
N MET A 387 -12.69 -8.10 -21.72
CA MET A 387 -13.78 -8.35 -20.76
C MET A 387 -14.23 -7.09 -20.01
N GLY A 388 -13.71 -5.91 -20.36
CA GLY A 388 -14.07 -4.63 -19.75
C GLY A 388 -13.33 -4.30 -18.45
N ILE A 389 -12.36 -5.12 -18.03
CA ILE A 389 -11.50 -4.82 -16.87
C ILE A 389 -10.31 -3.98 -17.34
N THR A 390 -10.50 -2.66 -17.35
CA THR A 390 -9.50 -1.66 -17.80
C THR A 390 -9.09 -0.73 -16.68
N GLU A 391 -8.02 0.07 -16.90
CA GLU A 391 -7.59 1.10 -15.93
C GLU A 391 -8.72 2.09 -15.67
N SER A 392 -9.39 2.59 -16.70
CA SER A 392 -10.48 3.57 -16.57
C SER A 392 -11.74 3.01 -15.91
N TYR A 393 -12.02 1.70 -16.07
CA TYR A 393 -13.09 1.04 -15.33
C TYR A 393 -12.77 0.96 -13.84
N LEU A 394 -11.57 0.53 -13.49
CA LEU A 394 -11.16 0.33 -12.09
C LEU A 394 -10.89 1.65 -11.36
N PHE A 395 -10.44 2.66 -12.10
CA PHE A 395 -10.13 4.00 -11.62
C PHE A 395 -10.95 5.02 -12.43
N PRO A 396 -12.21 5.28 -12.06
CA PRO A 396 -13.13 6.09 -12.83
C PRO A 396 -12.88 7.60 -12.75
N GLU A 397 -11.69 8.01 -12.26
CA GLU A 397 -11.27 9.39 -12.19
C GLU A 397 -10.99 9.95 -13.60
N MET A 398 -11.27 11.23 -13.80
CA MET A 398 -11.20 11.90 -15.09
C MET A 398 -9.80 11.86 -15.72
N ASP A 399 -8.76 11.96 -14.92
CA ASP A 399 -7.36 11.91 -15.35
C ASP A 399 -6.98 10.53 -15.93
N LYS A 400 -7.47 9.46 -15.34
CA LYS A 400 -7.24 8.08 -15.83
C LYS A 400 -7.96 7.84 -17.15
N TYR A 401 -9.21 8.28 -17.26
CA TYR A 401 -9.95 8.20 -18.51
C TYR A 401 -9.33 9.06 -19.62
N ALA A 402 -8.86 10.27 -19.31
CA ALA A 402 -8.14 11.11 -20.25
C ALA A 402 -6.86 10.45 -20.77
N LYS A 403 -6.11 9.75 -19.90
CA LYS A 403 -4.92 8.96 -20.28
C LYS A 403 -5.27 7.83 -21.25
N GLU A 404 -6.38 7.11 -21.02
CA GLU A 404 -6.87 6.06 -21.91
C GLU A 404 -7.26 6.63 -23.28
N LEU A 405 -7.97 7.77 -23.32
CA LEU A 405 -8.32 8.44 -24.56
C LEU A 405 -7.07 8.85 -25.37
N LYS A 406 -6.05 9.42 -24.72
CA LYS A 406 -4.77 9.75 -25.39
C LYS A 406 -4.13 8.51 -26.01
N LYS A 407 -4.10 7.38 -25.28
CA LYS A 407 -3.56 6.11 -25.81
C LYS A 407 -4.40 5.61 -27.00
N LYS A 408 -5.74 5.68 -26.91
CA LYS A 408 -6.66 5.23 -27.94
C LYS A 408 -6.51 6.04 -29.23
N TYR A 409 -6.34 7.34 -29.13
CA TYR A 409 -6.22 8.25 -30.29
C TYR A 409 -4.75 8.56 -30.65
N LYS A 410 -3.78 7.90 -29.99
CA LYS A 410 -2.32 8.08 -30.25
C LYS A 410 -1.86 9.55 -30.16
N LEU A 411 -2.38 10.26 -29.13
CA LEU A 411 -2.04 11.65 -28.80
C LEU A 411 -0.88 11.70 -27.80
#